data_9f662489d719af78b83b9e102ccd1b44
#
_entry.id   9f662489d719af78b83b9e102ccd1b44
#
_cell.length_a   1.000
_cell.length_b   1.000
_cell.length_c   1.000
_cell.angle_alpha   90.00
_cell.angle_beta   90.00
_cell.angle_gamma   90.00
#
_symmetry.space_group_name_H-M   'P 1'
#
loop_
_entity.id
_entity.type
_entity.pdbx_description
1 polymer ?
#
loop_
_entity_poly.entity_id
_entity_poly.type
_entity_poly.pdbx_seq_one_letter_code
_entity_poly.pdbx_strand_id
1 'polypeptide(L)'
;MNRREFLKTGILMAVLGTVWGKFRLFAAPIITKNNVKTGSIPDLVAVKNGTPGQMTKRALAQLGGMKAFVKPGQHVVIKPNIGWDQTPESGADTNPEVVATLVAEAKAAGAAKVTVFDYTCDRNWQSCYERSGIKAAVEAAGGVMACGNDKANYKEVNVPRAVCMPKPLVHKLILEADVFINVPVLKHHGGAQMTCALKNFMGLVWDRRYMHKNNLNQCIADSGLIRRPDLNIVDAYRVMLSGGPTGRSPKTKVRTIKCLLASRDIVAIDTASAKLLGTPLNRIGYLALAEKHKLGTMDLSKLNIKRLS
;
A
#
# COMPACT_ATOMS: atom_id res chain seq x y z
N MET A 1 34.88 50.48 23.99
CA MET A 1 34.10 50.13 22.76
C MET A 1 32.63 50.20 23.13
N ASN A 2 31.92 51.15 22.55
CA ASN A 2 30.63 51.63 23.05
C ASN A 2 29.47 50.87 22.39
N ARG A 3 28.43 50.56 23.15
CA ARG A 3 27.23 49.81 22.74
C ARG A 3 26.48 50.33 21.49
N ARG A 4 26.94 51.46 20.93
CA ARG A 4 26.32 52.12 19.76
C ARG A 4 26.90 51.69 18.40
N GLU A 5 28.03 50.99 18.37
CA GLU A 5 28.64 50.55 17.11
C GLU A 5 28.28 49.13 16.70
N PHE A 6 27.63 48.36 17.62
CA PHE A 6 27.17 47.00 17.32
C PHE A 6 25.86 46.93 16.53
N LEU A 7 25.23 48.08 16.27
CA LEU A 7 23.92 48.17 15.61
C LEU A 7 23.92 48.62 14.16
N LYS A 8 25.11 48.75 13.53
CA LYS A 8 25.21 49.22 12.14
C LYS A 8 25.69 48.21 11.12
N THR A 9 25.91 46.94 11.47
CA THR A 9 26.30 45.88 10.52
C THR A 9 25.54 44.59 10.77
N GLY A 10 24.25 44.69 11.00
CA GLY A 10 23.36 43.55 11.03
C GLY A 10 22.38 43.60 9.85
N ILE A 11 22.84 43.15 8.67
CA ILE A 11 21.92 42.82 7.60
C ILE A 11 21.10 41.64 8.08
N LEU A 12 19.85 41.95 8.46
CA LEU A 12 18.82 41.03 8.85
C LEU A 12 18.41 40.20 7.61
N MET A 13 19.07 39.09 7.37
CA MET A 13 18.50 38.05 6.51
C MET A 13 17.39 37.36 7.30
N ALA A 14 16.20 37.92 7.21
CA ALA A 14 14.97 37.24 7.57
C ALA A 14 14.75 36.14 6.55
N VAL A 15 15.29 34.95 6.84
CA VAL A 15 14.89 33.72 6.14
C VAL A 15 13.51 33.34 6.67
N LEU A 16 12.48 33.99 6.16
CA LEU A 16 11.15 33.44 6.10
C LEU A 16 11.18 32.25 5.12
N GLY A 17 11.72 31.14 5.61
CA GLY A 17 11.61 29.84 4.98
C GLY A 17 10.17 29.38 5.05
N THR A 18 9.35 29.87 4.14
CA THR A 18 8.06 29.30 3.85
C THR A 18 8.24 27.84 3.46
N VAL A 19 7.77 26.93 4.34
CA VAL A 19 7.70 25.47 4.15
C VAL A 19 6.68 25.12 3.05
N TRP A 20 6.74 25.79 1.91
CA TRP A 20 5.82 25.62 0.77
C TRP A 20 6.44 24.93 -0.44
N GLY A 21 7.67 24.40 -0.32
CA GLY A 21 8.49 24.02 -1.47
C GLY A 21 8.65 22.53 -1.79
N LYS A 22 7.92 21.56 -1.18
CA LYS A 22 8.26 20.14 -1.38
C LYS A 22 7.12 19.20 -1.78
N PHE A 23 6.04 19.69 -2.37
CA PHE A 23 5.02 18.83 -3.01
C PHE A 23 5.06 19.00 -4.54
N ARG A 24 6.23 18.76 -5.15
CA ARG A 24 6.43 18.86 -6.61
C ARG A 24 6.33 17.54 -7.37
N LEU A 25 5.60 16.54 -6.88
CA LEU A 25 5.47 15.30 -7.66
C LEU A 25 4.44 15.37 -8.80
N PHE A 26 3.57 16.41 -8.76
CA PHE A 26 2.67 16.70 -9.89
C PHE A 26 2.93 18.07 -10.55
N ALA A 27 3.90 18.85 -10.06
CA ALA A 27 4.20 20.20 -10.54
C ALA A 27 5.52 20.36 -11.30
N ALA A 28 6.33 19.32 -11.44
CA ALA A 28 7.43 19.33 -12.40
C ALA A 28 7.02 18.49 -13.60
N PRO A 29 7.10 18.99 -14.83
CA PRO A 29 7.00 18.16 -16.00
C PRO A 29 8.23 17.26 -16.00
N ILE A 30 8.11 16.01 -15.55
CA ILE A 30 8.98 14.95 -16.01
C ILE A 30 8.51 14.68 -17.44
N ILE A 31 8.85 15.60 -18.35
CA ILE A 31 8.80 15.37 -19.77
C ILE A 31 10.07 14.58 -20.10
N THR A 32 10.12 13.34 -19.71
CA THR A 32 10.78 12.36 -20.56
C THR A 32 9.71 11.93 -21.56
N LYS A 33 9.96 12.15 -22.85
CA LYS A 33 9.23 11.52 -23.93
C LYS A 33 9.33 10.02 -23.71
N ASN A 34 8.41 9.45 -22.91
CA ASN A 34 8.23 8.02 -22.88
C ASN A 34 7.67 7.69 -24.27
N ASN A 35 8.36 6.88 -25.04
CA ASN A 35 7.83 6.19 -26.20
C ASN A 35 6.71 5.27 -25.67
N VAL A 36 5.53 5.82 -25.43
CA VAL A 36 4.32 5.07 -25.09
C VAL A 36 3.96 4.30 -26.35
N LYS A 37 4.22 3.01 -26.36
CA LYS A 37 3.63 2.11 -27.34
C LYS A 37 2.12 2.25 -27.19
N THR A 38 1.49 2.98 -28.10
CA THR A 38 0.03 3.14 -28.16
C THR A 38 -0.58 1.74 -28.26
N GLY A 39 -1.37 1.34 -27.25
CA GLY A 39 -2.08 0.06 -27.22
C GLY A 39 -1.58 -0.98 -26.22
N SER A 40 -0.44 -0.78 -25.54
CA SER A 40 0.02 -1.72 -24.51
C SER A 40 -0.61 -1.44 -23.13
N ILE A 41 -0.99 -2.50 -22.42
CA ILE A 41 -1.44 -2.41 -21.03
C ILE A 41 -0.31 -1.77 -20.19
N PRO A 42 -0.58 -0.72 -19.39
CA PRO A 42 0.45 -0.08 -18.60
C PRO A 42 0.95 -0.98 -17.46
N ASP A 43 2.23 -0.84 -17.11
CA ASP A 43 2.85 -1.52 -15.98
C ASP A 43 2.40 -0.94 -14.63
N LEU A 44 2.15 0.38 -14.61
CA LEU A 44 1.67 1.10 -13.45
C LEU A 44 0.66 2.19 -13.85
N VAL A 45 -0.43 2.25 -13.12
CA VAL A 45 -1.47 3.29 -13.28
C VAL A 45 -1.50 4.16 -12.02
N ALA A 46 -1.49 5.47 -12.19
CA ALA A 46 -1.73 6.44 -11.12
C ALA A 46 -2.97 7.27 -11.47
N VAL A 47 -3.98 7.21 -10.61
CA VAL A 47 -5.23 7.96 -10.77
C VAL A 47 -5.30 9.03 -9.70
N LYS A 48 -5.67 10.26 -10.10
CA LYS A 48 -5.88 11.38 -9.21
C LYS A 48 -7.30 11.93 -9.40
N ASN A 49 -7.85 12.47 -8.31
CA ASN A 49 -9.18 13.06 -8.25
C ASN A 49 -10.33 12.05 -8.50
N GLY A 50 -11.45 12.28 -7.84
CA GLY A 50 -12.62 11.40 -7.79
C GLY A 50 -12.80 10.78 -6.42
N THR A 51 -13.85 9.97 -6.26
CA THR A 51 -14.03 9.14 -5.06
C THR A 51 -13.09 7.93 -5.10
N PRO A 52 -12.83 7.26 -3.95
CA PRO A 52 -12.00 6.05 -3.93
C PRO A 52 -12.48 4.97 -4.90
N GLY A 53 -13.80 4.73 -4.98
CA GLY A 53 -14.39 3.76 -5.90
C GLY A 53 -14.25 4.15 -7.37
N GLN A 54 -14.49 5.43 -7.70
CA GLN A 54 -14.28 5.93 -9.07
C GLN A 54 -12.83 5.76 -9.51
N MET A 55 -11.87 6.10 -8.64
CA MET A 55 -10.45 5.94 -8.95
C MET A 55 -10.06 4.46 -9.12
N THR A 56 -10.63 3.56 -8.30
CA THR A 56 -10.43 2.12 -8.41
C THR A 56 -10.91 1.60 -9.76
N LYS A 57 -12.14 1.95 -10.18
CA LYS A 57 -12.68 1.55 -11.49
C LYS A 57 -11.85 2.10 -12.66
N ARG A 58 -11.43 3.38 -12.58
CA ARG A 58 -10.60 4.00 -13.59
C ARG A 58 -9.23 3.32 -13.71
N ALA A 59 -8.61 2.94 -12.60
CA ALA A 59 -7.34 2.22 -12.60
C ALA A 59 -7.48 0.82 -13.22
N LEU A 60 -8.50 0.07 -12.81
CA LEU A 60 -8.81 -1.25 -13.36
C LEU A 60 -9.04 -1.20 -14.86
N ALA A 61 -9.81 -0.22 -15.36
CA ALA A 61 -10.09 -0.05 -16.79
C ALA A 61 -8.80 0.09 -17.62
N GLN A 62 -7.76 0.78 -17.10
CA GLN A 62 -6.48 0.90 -17.79
C GLN A 62 -5.67 -0.41 -17.81
N LEU A 63 -5.93 -1.31 -16.85
CA LEU A 63 -5.26 -2.61 -16.75
C LEU A 63 -6.02 -3.75 -17.45
N GLY A 64 -7.03 -3.41 -18.25
CA GLY A 64 -7.86 -4.38 -18.97
C GLY A 64 -9.13 -4.83 -18.24
N GLY A 65 -9.49 -4.12 -17.14
CA GLY A 65 -10.62 -4.43 -16.28
C GLY A 65 -10.35 -5.61 -15.35
N MET A 66 -11.29 -5.91 -14.45
CA MET A 66 -11.14 -7.01 -13.50
C MET A 66 -11.08 -8.39 -14.20
N LYS A 67 -11.70 -8.54 -15.37
CA LYS A 67 -11.66 -9.77 -16.20
C LYS A 67 -10.25 -10.12 -16.70
N ALA A 68 -9.30 -9.17 -16.69
CA ALA A 68 -7.89 -9.44 -16.97
C ALA A 68 -7.17 -10.19 -15.81
N PHE A 69 -7.80 -10.27 -14.65
CA PHE A 69 -7.25 -10.90 -13.45
C PHE A 69 -8.11 -12.07 -12.96
N VAL A 70 -9.43 -11.98 -13.11
CA VAL A 70 -10.41 -12.92 -12.55
C VAL A 70 -11.16 -13.61 -13.67
N LYS A 71 -11.22 -14.95 -13.60
CA LYS A 71 -12.03 -15.80 -14.49
C LYS A 71 -13.28 -16.29 -13.75
N PRO A 72 -14.37 -16.62 -14.47
CA PRO A 72 -15.56 -17.23 -13.86
C PRO A 72 -15.22 -18.48 -13.03
N GLY A 73 -15.86 -18.60 -11.87
CA GLY A 73 -15.70 -19.73 -10.97
C GLY A 73 -14.54 -19.62 -9.97
N GLN A 74 -13.63 -18.64 -10.10
CA GLN A 74 -12.46 -18.51 -9.24
C GLN A 74 -12.79 -17.97 -7.85
N HIS A 75 -11.97 -18.37 -6.87
CA HIS A 75 -11.92 -17.81 -5.53
C HIS A 75 -10.91 -16.65 -5.50
N VAL A 76 -11.41 -15.44 -5.26
CA VAL A 76 -10.61 -14.22 -5.13
C VAL A 76 -10.39 -13.92 -3.65
N VAL A 77 -9.15 -13.70 -3.26
CA VAL A 77 -8.80 -13.21 -1.93
C VAL A 77 -8.27 -11.79 -2.03
N ILE A 78 -8.90 -10.88 -1.31
CA ILE A 78 -8.50 -9.47 -1.20
C ILE A 78 -7.93 -9.24 0.19
N LYS A 79 -6.71 -8.72 0.26
CA LYS A 79 -6.04 -8.39 1.51
C LYS A 79 -5.83 -6.88 1.64
N PRO A 80 -6.75 -6.15 2.30
CA PRO A 80 -6.54 -4.75 2.67
C PRO A 80 -5.52 -4.62 3.80
N ASN A 81 -5.30 -3.41 4.29
CA ASN A 81 -4.72 -3.14 5.60
C ASN A 81 -5.87 -2.83 6.57
N ILE A 82 -6.10 -3.71 7.54
CA ILE A 82 -7.04 -3.52 8.66
C ILE A 82 -6.24 -3.76 9.94
N GLY A 83 -5.24 -2.92 10.15
CA GLY A 83 -4.29 -3.11 11.24
C GLY A 83 -4.80 -2.60 12.58
N TRP A 84 -5.70 -1.62 12.57
CA TRP A 84 -5.99 -0.79 13.73
C TRP A 84 -7.49 -0.59 13.94
N ASP A 85 -7.89 -0.51 15.20
CA ASP A 85 -9.25 -0.14 15.60
C ASP A 85 -9.43 1.38 15.42
N GLN A 86 -9.65 1.80 14.17
CA GLN A 86 -9.74 3.19 13.76
C GLN A 86 -10.84 3.41 12.70
N THR A 87 -11.30 4.66 12.60
CA THR A 87 -12.22 5.06 11.53
C THR A 87 -11.48 5.37 10.22
N PRO A 88 -12.16 5.37 9.07
CA PRO A 88 -11.54 5.65 7.77
C PRO A 88 -10.83 7.01 7.67
N GLU A 89 -11.26 8.01 8.49
CA GLU A 89 -10.68 9.36 8.51
C GLU A 89 -9.25 9.37 9.02
N SER A 90 -8.88 8.40 9.85
CA SER A 90 -7.54 8.29 10.43
C SER A 90 -6.45 7.99 9.39
N GLY A 91 -6.82 7.44 8.22
CA GLY A 91 -5.87 6.94 7.22
C GLY A 91 -4.98 5.80 7.76
N ALA A 92 -5.41 5.13 8.84
CA ALA A 92 -4.68 4.03 9.44
C ALA A 92 -4.95 2.69 8.73
N ASP A 93 -6.11 2.56 8.13
CA ASP A 93 -6.57 1.37 7.41
C ASP A 93 -6.95 1.71 5.97
N THR A 94 -7.10 0.70 5.12
CA THR A 94 -7.52 0.88 3.73
C THR A 94 -8.93 1.47 3.68
N ASN A 95 -9.17 2.35 2.73
CA ASN A 95 -10.48 2.95 2.54
C ASN A 95 -11.53 1.88 2.16
N PRO A 96 -12.67 1.78 2.88
CA PRO A 96 -13.68 0.76 2.64
C PRO A 96 -14.28 0.80 1.23
N GLU A 97 -14.41 1.99 0.61
CA GLU A 97 -14.93 2.14 -0.75
C GLU A 97 -14.00 1.50 -1.80
N VAL A 98 -12.67 1.54 -1.60
CA VAL A 98 -11.72 0.83 -2.47
C VAL A 98 -11.95 -0.67 -2.40
N VAL A 99 -12.08 -1.21 -1.18
CA VAL A 99 -12.26 -2.65 -0.96
C VAL A 99 -13.60 -3.13 -1.52
N ALA A 100 -14.70 -2.42 -1.22
CA ALA A 100 -16.03 -2.73 -1.74
C ALA A 100 -16.06 -2.72 -3.27
N THR A 101 -15.43 -1.73 -3.89
CA THR A 101 -15.35 -1.65 -5.36
C THR A 101 -14.64 -2.86 -5.95
N LEU A 102 -13.52 -3.29 -5.34
CA LEU A 102 -12.80 -4.48 -5.81
C LEU A 102 -13.61 -5.76 -5.64
N VAL A 103 -14.38 -5.89 -4.54
CA VAL A 103 -15.31 -7.01 -4.33
C VAL A 103 -16.36 -7.03 -5.43
N ALA A 104 -17.05 -5.91 -5.67
CA ALA A 104 -18.09 -5.79 -6.70
C ALA A 104 -17.55 -6.10 -8.10
N GLU A 105 -16.37 -5.56 -8.47
CA GLU A 105 -15.74 -5.80 -9.77
C GLU A 105 -15.31 -7.28 -9.93
N ALA A 106 -14.82 -7.94 -8.86
CA ALA A 106 -14.48 -9.35 -8.89
C ALA A 106 -15.73 -10.24 -9.06
N LYS A 107 -16.82 -9.92 -8.36
CA LYS A 107 -18.12 -10.60 -8.54
C LYS A 107 -18.66 -10.40 -9.95
N ALA A 108 -18.60 -9.19 -10.48
CA ALA A 108 -19.01 -8.86 -11.87
C ALA A 108 -18.14 -9.56 -12.92
N ALA A 109 -16.88 -9.88 -12.60
CA ALA A 109 -16.01 -10.69 -13.45
C ALA A 109 -16.31 -12.19 -13.41
N GLY A 110 -17.23 -12.64 -12.52
CA GLY A 110 -17.67 -14.02 -12.39
C GLY A 110 -16.99 -14.81 -11.26
N ALA A 111 -16.32 -14.15 -10.31
CA ALA A 111 -15.76 -14.84 -9.14
C ALA A 111 -16.86 -15.62 -8.40
N ALA A 112 -16.63 -16.91 -8.14
CA ALA A 112 -17.54 -17.74 -7.34
C ALA A 112 -17.56 -17.27 -5.88
N LYS A 113 -16.40 -16.88 -5.36
CA LYS A 113 -16.25 -16.40 -3.99
C LYS A 113 -15.25 -15.25 -3.93
N VAL A 114 -15.55 -14.23 -3.14
CA VAL A 114 -14.61 -13.15 -2.82
C VAL A 114 -14.47 -13.07 -1.30
N THR A 115 -13.27 -13.36 -0.80
CA THR A 115 -12.97 -13.36 0.64
C THR A 115 -12.01 -12.22 0.96
N VAL A 116 -12.32 -11.47 2.03
CA VAL A 116 -11.49 -10.37 2.52
C VAL A 116 -11.02 -10.69 3.92
N PHE A 117 -9.74 -10.48 4.21
CA PHE A 117 -9.18 -10.65 5.54
C PHE A 117 -7.95 -9.78 5.77
N ASP A 118 -7.63 -9.53 7.02
CA ASP A 118 -6.31 -9.10 7.49
C ASP A 118 -6.02 -9.67 8.88
N TYR A 119 -4.74 -9.82 9.21
CA TYR A 119 -4.32 -10.06 10.58
C TYR A 119 -4.12 -8.70 11.27
N THR A 120 -5.03 -8.32 12.16
CA THR A 120 -5.02 -7.02 12.83
C THR A 120 -3.87 -6.88 13.83
N CYS A 121 -3.44 -5.65 14.11
CA CYS A 121 -2.45 -5.36 15.14
C CYS A 121 -3.10 -5.18 16.51
N ASP A 122 -4.28 -4.60 16.54
CA ASP A 122 -5.08 -4.49 17.75
C ASP A 122 -5.73 -5.83 18.11
N ARG A 123 -5.90 -6.09 19.41
CA ARG A 123 -6.35 -7.39 19.92
C ARG A 123 -7.79 -7.73 19.55
N ASN A 124 -8.67 -6.73 19.54
CA ASN A 124 -10.06 -6.91 19.15
C ASN A 124 -10.18 -6.76 17.62
N TRP A 125 -9.98 -7.86 16.92
CA TRP A 125 -10.02 -7.87 15.46
C TRP A 125 -11.43 -7.57 14.91
N GLN A 126 -12.49 -7.97 15.62
CA GLN A 126 -13.87 -7.67 15.21
C GLN A 126 -14.09 -6.16 15.18
N SER A 127 -13.69 -5.46 16.26
CA SER A 127 -13.76 -4.00 16.31
C SER A 127 -12.95 -3.31 15.19
N CYS A 128 -11.75 -3.83 14.87
CA CYS A 128 -10.98 -3.32 13.72
C CYS A 128 -11.75 -3.43 12.41
N TYR A 129 -12.37 -4.59 12.17
CA TYR A 129 -13.13 -4.86 10.94
C TYR A 129 -14.39 -4.01 10.83
N GLU A 130 -15.07 -3.80 11.95
CA GLU A 130 -16.29 -2.99 12.03
C GLU A 130 -16.00 -1.50 11.94
N ARG A 131 -15.09 -1.01 12.77
CA ARG A 131 -14.82 0.43 12.90
C ARG A 131 -14.11 1.03 11.67
N SER A 132 -13.29 0.22 10.96
CA SER A 132 -12.73 0.62 9.67
C SER A 132 -13.80 0.79 8.58
N GLY A 133 -15.02 0.32 8.82
CA GLY A 133 -16.10 0.29 7.84
C GLY A 133 -15.91 -0.76 6.73
N ILE A 134 -14.79 -1.50 6.74
CA ILE A 134 -14.48 -2.47 5.68
C ILE A 134 -15.43 -3.66 5.72
N LYS A 135 -15.77 -4.18 6.91
CA LYS A 135 -16.70 -5.31 7.03
C LYS A 135 -18.04 -5.00 6.37
N ALA A 136 -18.69 -3.92 6.78
CA ALA A 136 -19.99 -3.53 6.23
C ALA A 136 -19.93 -3.29 4.71
N ALA A 137 -18.86 -2.64 4.23
CA ALA A 137 -18.68 -2.35 2.81
C ALA A 137 -18.45 -3.62 1.96
N VAL A 138 -17.70 -4.60 2.49
CA VAL A 138 -17.46 -5.90 1.83
C VAL A 138 -18.73 -6.72 1.76
N GLU A 139 -19.48 -6.84 2.87
CA GLU A 139 -20.72 -7.60 2.95
C GLU A 139 -21.77 -6.98 2.01
N ALA A 140 -21.93 -5.67 2.00
CA ALA A 140 -22.83 -4.97 1.08
C ALA A 140 -22.47 -5.19 -0.41
N ALA A 141 -21.19 -5.38 -0.72
CA ALA A 141 -20.72 -5.70 -2.07
C ALA A 141 -20.80 -7.19 -2.44
N GLY A 142 -21.30 -8.05 -1.55
CA GLY A 142 -21.45 -9.49 -1.76
C GLY A 142 -20.17 -10.30 -1.52
N GLY A 143 -19.20 -9.74 -0.80
CA GLY A 143 -18.01 -10.45 -0.31
C GLY A 143 -18.20 -11.06 1.07
N VAL A 144 -17.21 -11.82 1.54
CA VAL A 144 -17.20 -12.47 2.84
C VAL A 144 -15.95 -12.06 3.62
N MET A 145 -16.13 -11.67 4.88
CA MET A 145 -15.00 -11.43 5.79
C MET A 145 -14.52 -12.75 6.41
N ALA A 146 -13.20 -12.92 6.50
CA ALA A 146 -12.60 -14.06 7.20
C ALA A 146 -11.69 -13.57 8.33
N CYS A 147 -11.56 -14.40 9.38
CA CYS A 147 -10.74 -14.10 10.54
C CYS A 147 -9.25 -14.30 10.22
N GLY A 148 -8.45 -13.22 10.33
CA GLY A 148 -6.99 -13.26 10.24
C GLY A 148 -6.30 -13.52 11.59
N ASN A 149 -7.03 -13.46 12.71
CA ASN A 149 -6.46 -13.49 14.07
C ASN A 149 -6.59 -14.85 14.77
N ASP A 150 -6.81 -15.92 14.02
CA ASP A 150 -6.82 -17.29 14.53
C ASP A 150 -5.65 -18.08 13.95
N LYS A 151 -4.76 -18.58 14.81
CA LYS A 151 -3.58 -19.37 14.43
C LYS A 151 -3.94 -20.66 13.68
N ALA A 152 -5.10 -21.22 13.91
CA ALA A 152 -5.59 -22.41 13.21
C ALA A 152 -5.74 -22.19 11.69
N ASN A 153 -5.88 -20.93 11.26
CA ASN A 153 -5.96 -20.54 9.86
C ASN A 153 -4.59 -20.43 9.17
N TYR A 154 -3.49 -20.72 9.87
CA TYR A 154 -2.13 -20.60 9.35
C TYR A 154 -1.48 -21.96 9.14
N LYS A 155 -0.61 -22.04 8.14
CA LYS A 155 0.16 -23.23 7.80
C LYS A 155 1.61 -22.83 7.57
N GLU A 156 2.55 -23.66 8.05
CA GLU A 156 3.96 -23.51 7.74
C GLU A 156 4.20 -23.75 6.24
N VAL A 157 4.96 -22.86 5.62
CA VAL A 157 5.37 -22.99 4.22
C VAL A 157 6.87 -22.86 4.11
N ASN A 158 7.47 -23.61 3.18
CA ASN A 158 8.88 -23.49 2.88
C ASN A 158 9.12 -22.38 1.85
N VAL A 159 9.98 -21.41 2.17
CA VAL A 159 10.37 -20.29 1.31
C VAL A 159 11.90 -20.32 1.12
N PRO A 160 12.43 -21.18 0.23
CA PRO A 160 13.86 -21.50 0.18
C PRO A 160 14.77 -20.30 -0.09
N ARG A 161 14.27 -19.26 -0.77
CA ARG A 161 15.03 -18.04 -1.06
C ARG A 161 14.96 -16.98 0.02
N ALA A 162 14.16 -17.19 1.06
CA ALA A 162 14.07 -16.26 2.18
C ALA A 162 15.33 -16.32 3.03
N VAL A 163 15.83 -15.16 3.45
CA VAL A 163 17.02 -15.03 4.27
C VAL A 163 16.70 -15.12 5.75
N CYS A 164 15.62 -14.42 6.19
CA CYS A 164 15.22 -14.37 7.59
C CYS A 164 13.98 -15.21 7.89
N MET A 165 13.15 -15.54 6.90
CA MET A 165 11.88 -16.24 7.11
C MET A 165 11.76 -17.48 6.20
N PRO A 166 12.61 -18.52 6.37
CA PRO A 166 12.57 -19.69 5.48
C PRO A 166 11.33 -20.56 5.69
N LYS A 167 10.71 -20.52 6.87
CA LYS A 167 9.54 -21.34 7.23
C LYS A 167 8.47 -20.54 7.99
N PRO A 168 7.85 -19.49 7.36
CA PRO A 168 6.81 -18.72 8.01
C PRO A 168 5.50 -19.50 8.12
N LEU A 169 4.71 -19.19 9.16
CA LEU A 169 3.31 -19.58 9.23
C LEU A 169 2.50 -18.57 8.41
N VAL A 170 1.90 -19.02 7.31
CA VAL A 170 1.15 -18.19 6.34
C VAL A 170 -0.32 -18.54 6.38
N HIS A 171 -1.18 -17.53 6.27
CA HIS A 171 -2.63 -17.71 6.25
C HIS A 171 -3.07 -18.56 5.05
N LYS A 172 -3.85 -19.62 5.29
CA LYS A 172 -4.28 -20.61 4.30
C LYS A 172 -4.98 -19.98 3.10
N LEU A 173 -5.82 -18.94 3.31
CA LEU A 173 -6.50 -18.25 2.21
C LEU A 173 -5.55 -17.74 1.12
N ILE A 174 -4.35 -17.28 1.49
CA ILE A 174 -3.37 -16.81 0.50
C ILE A 174 -2.77 -17.98 -0.30
N LEU A 175 -2.65 -19.14 0.32
CA LEU A 175 -2.09 -20.33 -0.34
C LEU A 175 -3.12 -20.99 -1.28
N GLU A 176 -4.40 -20.87 -0.96
CA GLU A 176 -5.52 -21.54 -1.62
C GLU A 176 -6.28 -20.66 -2.63
N ALA A 177 -6.06 -19.34 -2.62
CA ALA A 177 -6.73 -18.43 -3.55
C ALA A 177 -6.33 -18.68 -5.00
N ASP A 178 -7.28 -18.63 -5.92
CA ASP A 178 -6.97 -18.58 -7.36
C ASP A 178 -6.38 -17.22 -7.73
N VAL A 179 -6.97 -16.14 -7.20
CA VAL A 179 -6.52 -14.77 -7.41
C VAL A 179 -6.27 -14.05 -6.08
N PHE A 180 -5.11 -13.41 -5.96
CA PHE A 180 -4.74 -12.63 -4.79
C PHE A 180 -4.57 -11.14 -5.13
N ILE A 181 -5.40 -10.29 -4.52
CA ILE A 181 -5.37 -8.83 -4.68
C ILE A 181 -4.89 -8.20 -3.37
N ASN A 182 -3.75 -7.51 -3.42
CA ASN A 182 -3.14 -6.83 -2.29
C ASN A 182 -3.56 -5.35 -2.29
N VAL A 183 -4.18 -4.87 -1.20
CA VAL A 183 -4.81 -3.53 -1.15
C VAL A 183 -4.33 -2.74 0.07
N PRO A 184 -3.06 -2.32 0.10
CA PRO A 184 -2.51 -1.54 1.20
C PRO A 184 -3.03 -0.10 1.21
N VAL A 185 -3.01 0.53 2.40
CA VAL A 185 -3.05 1.99 2.54
C VAL A 185 -1.63 2.56 2.54
N LEU A 186 -1.42 3.66 1.86
CA LEU A 186 -0.15 4.40 1.91
C LEU A 186 -0.07 5.24 3.18
N LYS A 187 0.93 4.98 4.03
CA LYS A 187 1.14 5.73 5.27
C LYS A 187 2.58 5.69 5.76
N HIS A 188 2.96 6.72 6.54
CA HIS A 188 4.19 6.72 7.34
C HIS A 188 4.23 5.55 8.31
N HIS A 189 5.43 5.02 8.56
CA HIS A 189 5.69 4.01 9.57
C HIS A 189 7.05 4.25 10.25
N GLY A 190 7.07 4.35 11.58
CA GLY A 190 8.29 4.66 12.32
C GLY A 190 9.45 3.70 12.03
N GLY A 191 9.22 2.38 12.13
CA GLY A 191 10.30 1.38 11.96
C GLY A 191 10.67 1.06 10.51
N ALA A 192 9.70 1.05 9.59
CA ALA A 192 9.93 0.68 8.18
C ALA A 192 9.85 1.88 7.22
N GLN A 193 9.73 3.11 7.76
CA GLN A 193 9.57 4.39 7.06
C GLN A 193 8.24 4.53 6.29
N MET A 194 7.74 3.46 5.68
CA MET A 194 6.52 3.43 4.90
C MET A 194 5.75 2.13 5.14
N THR A 195 4.43 2.20 5.20
CA THR A 195 3.51 1.09 4.98
C THR A 195 2.98 1.22 3.56
N CYS A 196 3.15 0.17 2.76
CA CYS A 196 2.59 0.04 1.43
C CYS A 196 2.51 -1.45 1.03
N ALA A 197 2.64 -1.81 -0.25
CA ALA A 197 2.31 -3.13 -0.77
C ALA A 197 3.15 -4.28 -0.15
N LEU A 198 4.47 -4.16 -0.14
CA LEU A 198 5.34 -5.19 0.47
C LEU A 198 5.10 -5.31 1.97
N LYS A 199 5.04 -4.18 2.68
CA LYS A 199 4.83 -4.22 4.13
C LYS A 199 3.43 -4.72 4.52
N ASN A 200 2.44 -4.62 3.65
CA ASN A 200 1.12 -5.18 3.89
C ASN A 200 1.14 -6.71 4.05
N PHE A 201 2.16 -7.37 3.52
CA PHE A 201 2.36 -8.82 3.65
C PHE A 201 2.67 -9.30 5.07
N MET A 202 3.05 -8.40 5.99
CA MET A 202 3.15 -8.75 7.40
C MET A 202 1.81 -9.27 7.97
N GLY A 203 0.67 -8.86 7.41
CA GLY A 203 -0.65 -9.38 7.75
C GLY A 203 -0.97 -10.76 7.17
N LEU A 204 -0.08 -11.35 6.36
CA LEU A 204 -0.20 -12.73 5.87
C LEU A 204 0.48 -13.74 6.79
N VAL A 205 1.38 -13.27 7.67
CA VAL A 205 2.26 -14.10 8.50
C VAL A 205 1.86 -14.00 9.96
N TRP A 206 1.78 -15.15 10.65
CA TRP A 206 1.35 -15.18 12.05
C TRP A 206 2.33 -14.49 12.99
N ASP A 207 3.63 -14.74 12.89
CA ASP A 207 4.62 -14.20 13.83
C ASP A 207 5.22 -12.86 13.38
N ARG A 208 4.43 -11.78 13.50
CA ARG A 208 4.92 -10.43 13.22
C ARG A 208 5.93 -9.92 14.25
N ARG A 209 5.92 -10.45 15.49
CA ARG A 209 6.90 -10.08 16.52
C ARG A 209 8.29 -10.53 16.11
N TYR A 210 8.40 -11.70 15.51
CA TYR A 210 9.65 -12.19 14.95
C TYR A 210 10.23 -11.18 13.96
N MET A 211 9.42 -10.69 13.01
CA MET A 211 9.84 -9.72 12.01
C MET A 211 10.36 -8.42 12.63
N HIS A 212 9.72 -7.93 13.71
CA HIS A 212 10.15 -6.71 14.41
C HIS A 212 11.41 -6.91 15.28
N LYS A 213 11.66 -8.11 15.78
CA LYS A 213 12.83 -8.44 16.60
C LYS A 213 14.07 -8.77 15.79
N ASN A 214 13.88 -9.16 14.54
CA ASN A 214 14.95 -9.50 13.61
C ASN A 214 15.14 -8.38 12.56
N ASN A 215 15.77 -8.67 11.44
CA ASN A 215 15.94 -7.69 10.38
C ASN A 215 14.58 -7.40 9.69
N LEU A 216 13.86 -6.38 10.17
CA LEU A 216 12.53 -6.03 9.68
C LEU A 216 12.50 -5.81 8.16
N ASN A 217 13.50 -5.14 7.60
CA ASN A 217 13.55 -4.88 6.17
C ASN A 217 13.72 -6.17 5.36
N GLN A 218 14.59 -7.08 5.82
CA GLN A 218 14.77 -8.37 5.18
C GLN A 218 13.51 -9.23 5.31
N CYS A 219 12.88 -9.27 6.48
CA CYS A 219 11.63 -10.02 6.68
C CYS A 219 10.49 -9.51 5.79
N ILE A 220 10.39 -8.18 5.59
CA ILE A 220 9.40 -7.60 4.67
C ILE A 220 9.69 -8.04 3.22
N ALA A 221 10.94 -7.99 2.79
CA ALA A 221 11.33 -8.45 1.45
C ALA A 221 11.09 -9.96 1.27
N ASP A 222 11.46 -10.77 2.26
CA ASP A 222 11.24 -12.23 2.26
C ASP A 222 9.76 -12.58 2.17
N SER A 223 8.88 -11.81 2.84
CA SER A 223 7.43 -12.05 2.78
C SER A 223 6.87 -11.96 1.35
N GLY A 224 7.47 -11.12 0.50
CA GLY A 224 7.14 -11.03 -0.92
C GLY A 224 7.44 -12.30 -1.73
N LEU A 225 8.27 -13.20 -1.20
CA LEU A 225 8.57 -14.50 -1.83
C LEU A 225 7.48 -15.56 -1.57
N ILE A 226 6.60 -15.36 -0.60
CA ILE A 226 5.54 -16.32 -0.22
C ILE A 226 4.59 -16.54 -1.39
N ARG A 227 4.05 -15.47 -1.94
CA ARG A 227 3.18 -15.47 -3.11
C ARG A 227 3.20 -14.08 -3.77
N ARG A 228 3.31 -14.03 -5.09
CA ARG A 228 3.11 -12.77 -5.83
C ARG A 228 1.62 -12.44 -5.89
N PRO A 229 1.21 -11.20 -5.62
CA PRO A 229 -0.16 -10.76 -5.88
C PRO A 229 -0.38 -10.66 -7.40
N ASP A 230 -1.58 -11.01 -7.83
CA ASP A 230 -2.00 -10.83 -9.22
C ASP A 230 -2.21 -9.35 -9.53
N LEU A 231 -2.59 -8.58 -8.49
CA LEU A 231 -2.80 -7.13 -8.57
C LEU A 231 -2.49 -6.47 -7.23
N ASN A 232 -1.83 -5.32 -7.27
CA ASN A 232 -1.69 -4.41 -6.13
C ASN A 232 -2.48 -3.14 -6.41
N ILE A 233 -3.30 -2.71 -5.44
CA ILE A 233 -4.03 -1.43 -5.44
C ILE A 233 -3.64 -0.67 -4.19
N VAL A 234 -2.91 0.42 -4.34
CA VAL A 234 -2.50 1.28 -3.21
C VAL A 234 -3.53 2.38 -3.03
N ASP A 235 -4.22 2.33 -1.89
CA ASP A 235 -5.03 3.44 -1.42
C ASP A 235 -4.13 4.58 -0.93
N ALA A 236 -4.14 5.69 -1.65
CA ALA A 236 -3.50 6.94 -1.30
C ALA A 236 -4.53 8.10 -1.26
N TYR A 237 -5.78 7.79 -0.91
CA TYR A 237 -6.82 8.80 -0.80
C TYR A 237 -6.60 9.70 0.41
N ARG A 238 -6.52 9.10 1.62
CA ARG A 238 -6.09 9.76 2.86
C ARG A 238 -4.74 9.17 3.26
N VAL A 239 -3.70 9.97 3.24
CA VAL A 239 -2.33 9.54 3.52
C VAL A 239 -1.87 10.10 4.85
N MET A 240 -1.46 9.23 5.76
CA MET A 240 -0.82 9.61 7.01
C MET A 240 0.65 9.92 6.74
N LEU A 241 1.00 11.20 6.80
CA LEU A 241 2.33 11.71 6.43
C LEU A 241 3.35 11.60 7.55
N SER A 242 2.89 11.55 8.81
CA SER A 242 3.75 11.40 10.01
C SER A 242 2.97 10.77 11.16
N GLY A 243 3.68 10.33 12.22
CA GLY A 243 3.07 9.78 13.43
C GLY A 243 2.42 8.39 13.25
N GLY A 244 2.64 7.75 12.09
CA GLY A 244 2.11 6.40 11.83
C GLY A 244 2.86 5.29 12.57
N PRO A 245 2.26 4.08 12.56
CA PRO A 245 1.20 3.64 11.65
C PRO A 245 -0.22 3.64 12.23
N THR A 246 -0.44 4.00 13.51
CA THR A 246 -1.67 3.72 14.27
C THR A 246 -2.76 4.78 14.12
N GLY A 247 -2.40 5.99 13.74
CA GLY A 247 -3.32 7.14 13.75
C GLY A 247 -3.60 7.74 15.14
N ARG A 248 -2.99 7.19 16.22
CA ARG A 248 -3.25 7.61 17.61
C ARG A 248 -2.21 8.58 18.18
N SER A 249 -1.11 8.79 17.47
CA SER A 249 -0.05 9.69 17.94
C SER A 249 -0.50 11.16 17.82
N PRO A 250 -0.18 12.02 18.79
CA PRO A 250 -0.39 13.47 18.66
C PRO A 250 0.44 14.08 17.51
N LYS A 251 1.44 13.37 17.01
CA LYS A 251 2.24 13.74 15.83
C LYS A 251 1.63 13.28 14.52
N THR A 252 0.47 12.61 14.56
CA THR A 252 -0.20 12.11 13.35
C THR A 252 -0.70 13.28 12.50
N LYS A 253 -0.27 13.28 11.24
CA LYS A 253 -0.74 14.23 10.21
C LYS A 253 -1.31 13.44 9.05
N VAL A 254 -2.60 13.57 8.82
CA VAL A 254 -3.32 12.95 7.70
C VAL A 254 -3.65 14.00 6.66
N ARG A 255 -3.46 13.68 5.39
CA ARG A 255 -3.82 14.55 4.26
C ARG A 255 -4.67 13.80 3.26
N THR A 256 -5.75 14.42 2.80
CA THR A 256 -6.54 13.94 1.68
C THR A 256 -5.83 14.30 0.38
N ILE A 257 -5.18 13.31 -0.25
CA ILE A 257 -4.40 13.47 -1.50
C ILE A 257 -5.25 13.13 -2.72
N LYS A 258 -6.27 12.30 -2.56
CA LYS A 258 -7.15 11.78 -3.62
C LYS A 258 -6.35 11.13 -4.75
N CYS A 259 -5.50 10.18 -4.39
CA CYS A 259 -4.70 9.39 -5.33
C CYS A 259 -4.89 7.89 -5.10
N LEU A 260 -4.73 7.11 -6.15
CA LEU A 260 -4.73 5.65 -6.12
C LEU A 260 -3.72 5.15 -7.14
N LEU A 261 -2.95 4.11 -6.79
CA LEU A 261 -2.03 3.47 -7.70
C LEU A 261 -2.42 2.00 -7.91
N ALA A 262 -2.15 1.48 -9.12
CA ALA A 262 -2.40 0.08 -9.46
C ALA A 262 -1.24 -0.48 -10.29
N SER A 263 -0.76 -1.68 -9.97
CA SER A 263 0.30 -2.37 -10.70
C SER A 263 0.34 -3.87 -10.37
N ARG A 264 0.85 -4.67 -11.29
CA ARG A 264 1.25 -6.07 -11.01
C ARG A 264 2.61 -6.14 -10.31
N ASP A 265 3.48 -5.15 -10.51
CA ASP A 265 4.81 -5.07 -9.91
C ASP A 265 4.75 -4.43 -8.52
N ILE A 266 4.99 -5.26 -7.49
CA ILE A 266 4.90 -4.85 -6.08
C ILE A 266 6.03 -3.90 -5.67
N VAL A 267 7.20 -3.99 -6.29
CA VAL A 267 8.35 -3.11 -6.02
C VAL A 267 8.15 -1.77 -6.71
N ALA A 268 7.70 -1.78 -7.96
CA ALA A 268 7.43 -0.56 -8.72
C ALA A 268 6.33 0.29 -8.07
N ILE A 269 5.25 -0.34 -7.60
CA ILE A 269 4.16 0.38 -6.95
C ILE A 269 4.59 0.97 -5.61
N ASP A 270 5.41 0.25 -4.81
CA ASP A 270 5.98 0.76 -3.56
C ASP A 270 6.97 1.90 -3.82
N THR A 271 7.78 1.79 -4.88
CA THR A 271 8.71 2.86 -5.30
C THR A 271 7.96 4.13 -5.71
N ALA A 272 6.88 4.00 -6.48
CA ALA A 272 6.02 5.12 -6.84
C ALA A 272 5.31 5.72 -5.61
N SER A 273 4.87 4.87 -4.69
CA SER A 273 4.22 5.27 -3.44
C SER A 273 5.18 6.01 -2.50
N ALA A 274 6.44 5.59 -2.42
CA ALA A 274 7.48 6.28 -1.65
C ALA A 274 7.71 7.71 -2.16
N LYS A 275 7.75 7.90 -3.49
CA LYS A 275 7.82 9.23 -4.12
C LYS A 275 6.59 10.07 -3.80
N LEU A 276 5.39 9.47 -3.79
CA LEU A 276 4.15 10.15 -3.43
C LEU A 276 4.12 10.55 -1.95
N LEU A 277 4.63 9.70 -1.06
CA LEU A 277 4.78 9.98 0.37
C LEU A 277 5.87 11.03 0.68
N GLY A 278 6.80 11.25 -0.26
CA GLY A 278 7.97 12.11 -0.07
C GLY A 278 9.09 11.47 0.75
N THR A 279 9.10 10.13 0.86
CA THR A 279 10.13 9.39 1.58
C THR A 279 11.27 9.01 0.64
N PRO A 280 12.53 9.37 0.94
CA PRO A 280 13.69 8.97 0.14
C PRO A 280 13.82 7.44 0.04
N LEU A 281 14.05 6.91 -1.16
CA LEU A 281 14.07 5.45 -1.41
C LEU A 281 15.16 4.74 -0.60
N ASN A 282 16.31 5.36 -0.39
CA ASN A 282 17.40 4.82 0.41
C ASN A 282 17.07 4.66 1.90
N ARG A 283 15.99 5.26 2.40
CA ARG A 283 15.47 5.06 3.75
C ARG A 283 14.55 3.85 3.86
N ILE A 284 14.06 3.32 2.75
CA ILE A 284 13.12 2.19 2.70
C ILE A 284 13.92 0.94 2.34
N GLY A 285 14.62 0.37 3.33
CA GLY A 285 15.59 -0.70 3.08
C GLY A 285 15.02 -1.97 2.44
N TYR A 286 13.75 -2.28 2.66
CA TYR A 286 13.13 -3.46 2.07
C TYR A 286 12.93 -3.38 0.55
N LEU A 287 12.93 -2.19 -0.06
CA LEU A 287 12.76 -2.05 -1.52
C LEU A 287 13.93 -2.65 -2.29
N ALA A 288 15.15 -2.27 -1.94
CA ALA A 288 16.35 -2.80 -2.59
C ALA A 288 16.50 -4.32 -2.38
N LEU A 289 16.11 -4.82 -1.19
CA LEU A 289 16.11 -6.24 -0.89
C LEU A 289 15.06 -7.01 -1.72
N ALA A 290 13.87 -6.43 -1.91
CA ALA A 290 12.83 -7.01 -2.73
C ALA A 290 13.20 -7.02 -4.23
N GLU A 291 13.86 -5.97 -4.74
CA GLU A 291 14.41 -5.96 -6.09
C GLU A 291 15.50 -7.03 -6.26
N LYS A 292 16.40 -7.19 -5.28
CA LYS A 292 17.40 -8.30 -5.24
C LYS A 292 16.72 -9.68 -5.27
N HIS A 293 15.56 -9.83 -4.62
CA HIS A 293 14.73 -11.04 -4.70
C HIS A 293 14.01 -11.21 -6.05
N LYS A 294 14.17 -10.26 -6.99
CA LYS A 294 13.50 -10.25 -8.30
C LYS A 294 11.96 -10.21 -8.19
N LEU A 295 11.44 -9.48 -7.18
CA LEU A 295 10.00 -9.30 -6.99
C LEU A 295 9.42 -8.22 -7.89
N GLY A 296 10.26 -7.35 -8.46
CA GLY A 296 9.91 -6.24 -9.34
C GLY A 296 11.08 -5.28 -9.50
N THR A 297 10.82 -4.06 -9.94
CA THR A 297 11.87 -3.06 -10.18
C THR A 297 11.65 -1.73 -9.47
N MET A 298 12.74 -1.13 -8.99
CA MET A 298 12.77 0.25 -8.49
C MET A 298 12.97 1.28 -9.61
N ASP A 299 13.37 0.85 -10.80
CA ASP A 299 13.60 1.73 -11.95
C ASP A 299 12.30 2.03 -12.71
N LEU A 300 11.61 3.06 -12.25
CA LEU A 300 10.35 3.50 -12.87
C LEU A 300 10.51 4.07 -14.29
N SER A 301 11.75 4.37 -14.74
CA SER A 301 11.98 4.91 -16.07
C SER A 301 11.79 3.87 -17.17
N LYS A 302 11.89 2.60 -16.84
CA LYS A 302 11.71 1.45 -17.74
C LYS A 302 10.25 1.04 -17.91
N LEU A 303 9.33 1.63 -17.15
CA LEU A 303 7.93 1.21 -17.09
C LEU A 303 7.02 2.12 -17.92
N ASN A 304 6.01 1.49 -18.52
CA ASN A 304 4.87 2.20 -19.12
C ASN A 304 3.94 2.66 -17.98
N ILE A 305 4.01 3.97 -17.63
CA ILE A 305 3.24 4.54 -16.52
C ILE A 305 2.12 5.41 -17.06
N LYS A 306 0.86 5.01 -16.84
CA LYS A 306 -0.34 5.79 -17.17
C LYS A 306 -0.73 6.68 -15.98
N ARG A 307 -0.92 7.98 -16.24
CA ARG A 307 -1.42 8.96 -15.25
C ARG A 307 -2.77 9.49 -15.70
N LEU A 308 -3.74 9.48 -14.79
CA LEU A 308 -5.10 9.97 -14.98
C LEU A 308 -5.42 11.02 -13.92
N SER A 309 -5.91 12.17 -14.32
CA SER A 309 -6.38 13.26 -13.44
C SER A 309 -7.90 13.36 -13.45
#